data_3c434d5d468ab8cc4b39122561a1c267
#
_entry.id   3c434d5d468ab8cc4b39122561a1c267
#
_cell.length_a   1.000
_cell.length_b   1.000
_cell.length_c   1.000
_cell.angle_alpha   90.00
_cell.angle_beta   90.00
_cell.angle_gamma   90.00
#
_symmetry.space_group_name_H-M   'P 1'
#
loop_
_entity.id
_entity.type
_entity.pdbx_description
1 polymer ?
#
loop_
_entity_poly.entity_id
_entity_poly.type
_entity_poly.pdbx_seq_one_letter_code
_entity_poly.pdbx_strand_id
1 'polypeptide(L)'
;CSMIARGEAQAVVLCGAEAIATMRAHQRSGETLDWAEQVEGAQSDDGMGLEDQFVPALAAHKLIAPIDIYPLMEHAKRQRRGMSRDRYLRYLGEVMTPLARAARSNPFTMFDSIPADDDIAIESVGNRKVGDPHLKAMVAKDGVNQAAAILIMSFDLAKALGLDDRAVYLRGFAEAAEQPLLDRCDLSLSPALRWTYDSALRASGL
;
A
#
# COMPACT_ATOMS: atom_id res chain seq x y z
N CYS A 1 12.11 7.28 -13.44
CA CYS A 1 13.54 7.52 -13.20
C CYS A 1 14.38 7.17 -14.42
N SER A 2 14.15 6.03 -15.09
CA SER A 2 14.93 5.60 -16.27
C SER A 2 14.89 6.61 -17.43
N MET A 3 13.76 7.23 -17.71
CA MET A 3 13.64 8.29 -18.73
C MET A 3 14.55 9.49 -18.44
N ILE A 4 14.62 9.92 -17.18
CA ILE A 4 15.51 11.00 -16.76
C ILE A 4 16.97 10.57 -16.86
N ALA A 5 17.29 9.35 -16.42
CA ALA A 5 18.66 8.82 -16.52
C ALA A 5 19.16 8.66 -17.96
N ARG A 6 18.25 8.40 -18.91
CA ARG A 6 18.58 8.33 -20.37
C ARG A 6 18.52 9.69 -21.06
N GLY A 7 18.17 10.77 -20.37
CA GLY A 7 18.04 12.10 -20.96
C GLY A 7 16.79 12.30 -21.82
N GLU A 8 15.84 11.39 -21.78
CA GLU A 8 14.57 11.46 -22.53
C GLU A 8 13.59 12.46 -21.94
N ALA A 9 13.73 12.74 -20.64
CA ALA A 9 12.96 13.75 -19.93
C ALA A 9 13.85 14.42 -18.88
N GLN A 10 13.61 15.70 -18.59
CA GLN A 10 14.29 16.40 -17.49
C GLN A 10 13.44 16.36 -16.20
N ALA A 11 12.13 16.27 -16.33
CA ALA A 11 11.19 16.14 -15.22
C ALA A 11 10.03 15.20 -15.57
N VAL A 12 9.54 14.50 -14.58
CA VAL A 12 8.39 13.60 -14.67
C VAL A 12 7.52 13.80 -13.43
N VAL A 13 6.23 13.94 -13.60
CA VAL A 13 5.27 13.94 -12.49
C VAL A 13 4.70 12.52 -12.36
N LEU A 14 4.79 11.97 -11.15
CA LEU A 14 4.10 10.76 -10.77
C LEU A 14 2.94 11.15 -9.86
N CYS A 15 1.72 10.85 -10.25
CA CYS A 15 0.54 11.17 -9.45
C CYS A 15 -0.42 9.99 -9.38
N GLY A 16 -1.20 9.97 -8.30
CA GLY A 16 -2.27 9.02 -8.09
C GLY A 16 -3.37 9.67 -7.26
N ALA A 17 -4.62 9.29 -7.54
CA ALA A 17 -5.78 9.79 -6.81
C ALA A 17 -6.82 8.68 -6.66
N GLU A 18 -7.64 8.82 -5.62
CA GLU A 18 -8.73 7.92 -5.31
C GLU A 18 -9.90 8.73 -4.74
N ALA A 19 -11.12 8.44 -5.19
CA ALA A 19 -12.33 9.14 -4.78
C ALA A 19 -13.46 8.18 -4.40
N ILE A 20 -13.13 7.07 -3.76
CA ILE A 20 -14.09 6.00 -3.40
C ILE A 20 -15.14 6.51 -2.39
N ALA A 21 -14.78 7.43 -1.50
CA ALA A 21 -15.76 8.01 -0.58
C ALA A 21 -16.87 8.77 -1.33
N THR A 22 -16.49 9.58 -2.33
CA THR A 22 -17.45 10.29 -3.20
C THR A 22 -18.29 9.31 -4.00
N MET A 23 -17.66 8.34 -4.66
CA MET A 23 -18.38 7.31 -5.42
C MET A 23 -19.46 6.61 -4.57
N ARG A 24 -19.12 6.20 -3.35
CA ARG A 24 -20.06 5.56 -2.42
C ARG A 24 -21.16 6.51 -1.93
N ALA A 25 -20.89 7.80 -1.80
CA ALA A 25 -21.90 8.80 -1.44
C ALA A 25 -22.94 8.94 -2.56
N HIS A 26 -22.52 9.09 -3.80
CA HIS A 26 -23.40 9.19 -4.97
C HIS A 26 -24.18 7.88 -5.22
N GLN A 27 -23.57 6.72 -5.05
CA GLN A 27 -24.29 5.44 -5.12
C GLN A 27 -25.43 5.36 -4.09
N ARG A 28 -25.25 5.93 -2.90
CA ARG A 28 -26.31 5.96 -1.87
C ARG A 28 -27.40 6.98 -2.16
N SER A 29 -27.08 8.11 -2.81
CA SER A 29 -28.07 9.13 -3.22
C SER A 29 -28.78 8.79 -4.52
N GLY A 30 -28.33 7.76 -5.25
CA GLY A 30 -28.88 7.40 -6.56
C GLY A 30 -28.46 8.33 -7.70
N GLU A 31 -27.49 9.20 -7.46
CA GLU A 31 -26.95 10.10 -8.47
C GLU A 31 -25.91 9.36 -9.33
N THR A 32 -25.91 9.68 -10.63
CA THR A 32 -24.92 9.15 -11.57
C THR A 32 -23.71 10.08 -11.61
N LEU A 33 -22.51 9.53 -11.45
CA LEU A 33 -21.28 10.26 -11.62
C LEU A 33 -20.89 10.25 -13.11
N ASP A 34 -20.70 11.42 -13.68
CA ASP A 34 -20.09 11.59 -14.99
C ASP A 34 -18.59 11.91 -14.81
N TRP A 35 -17.79 10.86 -14.71
CA TRP A 35 -16.34 10.95 -14.57
C TRP A 35 -15.61 10.51 -15.84
N ALA A 36 -16.35 10.26 -16.91
CA ALA A 36 -15.80 9.87 -18.19
C ALA A 36 -15.20 11.08 -18.89
N GLU A 37 -13.91 11.32 -18.67
CA GLU A 37 -13.14 12.32 -19.38
C GLU A 37 -12.31 11.65 -20.49
N GLN A 38 -12.39 12.18 -21.71
CA GLN A 38 -11.52 11.79 -22.81
C GLN A 38 -10.35 12.76 -22.87
N VAL A 39 -9.17 12.27 -22.51
CA VAL A 39 -7.93 13.05 -22.59
C VAL A 39 -7.21 12.69 -23.89
N GLU A 40 -6.88 13.71 -24.68
CA GLU A 40 -6.04 13.53 -25.87
C GLU A 40 -4.61 13.14 -25.48
N GLY A 41 -4.03 12.21 -26.22
CA GLY A 41 -2.66 11.76 -26.04
C GLY A 41 -2.51 10.23 -26.10
N ALA A 42 -1.28 9.77 -26.22
CA ALA A 42 -0.98 8.36 -26.14
C ALA A 42 -0.94 7.91 -24.68
N GLN A 43 -1.80 6.98 -24.33
CA GLN A 43 -1.72 6.25 -23.06
C GLN A 43 -0.89 4.99 -23.30
N SER A 44 0.10 4.75 -22.45
CA SER A 44 0.83 3.49 -22.39
C SER A 44 0.39 2.74 -21.15
N ASP A 45 -0.10 1.53 -21.35
CA ASP A 45 -0.32 0.58 -20.28
C ASP A 45 0.89 -0.37 -20.25
N ASP A 46 1.69 -0.26 -19.22
CA ASP A 46 2.89 -1.09 -19.04
C ASP A 46 2.57 -2.52 -18.57
N GLY A 47 1.28 -2.88 -18.52
CA GLY A 47 0.82 -4.24 -18.29
C GLY A 47 1.14 -4.80 -16.90
N MET A 48 1.35 -3.94 -15.90
CA MET A 48 1.50 -4.38 -14.50
C MET A 48 0.15 -4.78 -13.90
N GLY A 49 -0.65 -5.49 -14.72
CA GLY A 49 -1.98 -5.93 -14.35
C GLY A 49 -1.96 -7.00 -13.26
N LEU A 50 -3.09 -7.13 -12.60
CA LEU A 50 -3.34 -8.19 -11.62
C LEU A 50 -3.88 -9.46 -12.29
N GLU A 51 -3.75 -9.58 -13.61
CA GLU A 51 -4.38 -10.65 -14.41
C GLU A 51 -3.98 -12.04 -13.92
N ASP A 52 -2.71 -12.24 -13.63
CA ASP A 52 -2.20 -13.52 -13.10
C ASP A 52 -2.49 -13.71 -11.59
N GLN A 53 -2.95 -12.68 -10.89
CA GLN A 53 -3.27 -12.74 -9.48
C GLN A 53 -4.72 -13.19 -9.22
N PHE A 54 -5.60 -13.02 -10.21
CA PHE A 54 -7.01 -13.40 -10.11
C PHE A 54 -7.27 -14.75 -10.77
N VAL A 55 -7.22 -15.80 -9.98
CA VAL A 55 -7.59 -17.15 -10.45
C VAL A 55 -9.00 -17.52 -10.00
N PRO A 56 -9.82 -18.20 -10.86
CA PRO A 56 -11.19 -18.56 -10.52
C PRO A 56 -11.33 -19.35 -9.22
N ALA A 57 -10.35 -20.17 -8.87
CA ALA A 57 -10.32 -20.92 -7.61
C ALA A 57 -10.32 -20.00 -6.38
N LEU A 58 -9.53 -18.92 -6.39
CA LEU A 58 -9.52 -17.94 -5.29
C LEU A 58 -10.87 -17.23 -5.18
N ALA A 59 -11.46 -16.83 -6.32
CA ALA A 59 -12.78 -16.20 -6.36
C ALA A 59 -13.88 -17.11 -5.81
N ALA A 60 -13.86 -18.41 -6.16
CA ALA A 60 -14.80 -19.40 -5.65
C ALA A 60 -14.75 -19.55 -4.13
N HIS A 61 -13.58 -19.32 -3.53
CA HIS A 61 -13.37 -19.34 -2.08
C HIS A 61 -13.45 -17.95 -1.44
N LYS A 62 -13.88 -16.91 -2.16
CA LYS A 62 -13.97 -15.51 -1.71
C LYS A 62 -12.61 -14.90 -1.29
N LEU A 63 -11.53 -15.43 -1.79
CA LEU A 63 -10.17 -14.92 -1.55
C LEU A 63 -9.80 -13.91 -2.65
N ILE A 64 -10.49 -12.77 -2.68
CA ILE A 64 -10.32 -11.72 -3.71
C ILE A 64 -9.71 -10.47 -3.08
N ALA A 65 -10.30 -9.99 -1.99
CA ALA A 65 -9.84 -8.78 -1.36
C ALA A 65 -8.62 -9.03 -0.44
N PRO A 66 -7.73 -8.05 -0.27
CA PRO A 66 -6.60 -8.17 0.64
C PRO A 66 -7.00 -8.59 2.06
N ILE A 67 -8.16 -8.13 2.54
CA ILE A 67 -8.70 -8.48 3.85
C ILE A 67 -9.01 -9.97 4.00
N ASP A 68 -9.24 -10.67 2.91
CA ASP A 68 -9.52 -12.11 2.90
C ASP A 68 -8.23 -12.93 2.75
N ILE A 69 -7.23 -12.38 2.08
CA ILE A 69 -5.96 -13.05 1.73
C ILE A 69 -4.91 -12.88 2.83
N TYR A 70 -4.72 -11.67 3.34
CA TYR A 70 -3.68 -11.38 4.33
C TYR A 70 -3.78 -12.19 5.62
N PRO A 71 -4.97 -12.54 6.14
CA PRO A 71 -5.10 -13.46 7.27
C PRO A 71 -4.39 -14.80 7.09
N LEU A 72 -4.39 -15.36 5.88
CA LEU A 72 -3.67 -16.61 5.58
C LEU A 72 -2.17 -16.44 5.79
N MET A 73 -1.61 -15.34 5.27
CA MET A 73 -0.19 -15.00 5.42
C MET A 73 0.18 -14.73 6.88
N GLU A 74 -0.70 -14.03 7.62
CA GLU A 74 -0.48 -13.75 9.04
C GLU A 74 -0.51 -15.02 9.89
N HIS A 75 -1.41 -15.96 9.60
CA HIS A 75 -1.40 -17.25 10.30
C HIS A 75 -0.17 -18.09 9.98
N ALA A 76 0.31 -18.07 8.74
CA ALA A 76 1.57 -18.71 8.37
C ALA A 76 2.76 -18.08 9.12
N LYS A 77 2.85 -16.74 9.20
CA LYS A 77 3.87 -16.03 9.98
C LYS A 77 3.78 -16.35 11.48
N ARG A 78 2.56 -16.35 12.02
CA ARG A 78 2.32 -16.72 13.42
C ARG A 78 2.84 -18.12 13.73
N GLN A 79 2.50 -19.08 12.88
CA GLN A 79 2.95 -20.47 13.02
C GLN A 79 4.48 -20.56 12.98
N ARG A 80 5.10 -19.90 12.01
CA ARG A 80 6.56 -19.85 11.87
C ARG A 80 7.25 -19.26 13.10
N ARG A 81 6.61 -18.31 13.77
CA ARG A 81 7.09 -17.67 15.01
C ARG A 81 6.80 -18.49 16.27
N GLY A 82 6.07 -19.60 16.18
CA GLY A 82 5.67 -20.41 17.35
C GLY A 82 4.78 -19.64 18.32
N MET A 83 3.99 -18.65 17.85
CA MET A 83 3.16 -17.83 18.73
C MET A 83 1.74 -18.37 18.82
N SER A 84 1.14 -18.27 20.02
CA SER A 84 -0.31 -18.43 20.21
C SER A 84 -1.05 -17.28 19.51
N ARG A 85 -2.37 -17.43 19.27
CA ARG A 85 -3.21 -16.38 18.66
C ARG A 85 -3.17 -15.07 19.44
N ASP A 86 -3.34 -15.13 20.75
CA ASP A 86 -3.38 -13.96 21.63
C ASP A 86 -2.02 -13.25 21.69
N ARG A 87 -0.94 -14.02 21.73
CA ARG A 87 0.42 -13.43 21.68
C ARG A 87 0.68 -12.76 20.35
N TYR A 88 0.23 -13.35 19.24
CA TYR A 88 0.40 -12.79 17.93
C TYR A 88 -0.43 -11.52 17.72
N LEU A 89 -1.67 -11.48 18.22
CA LEU A 89 -2.50 -10.28 18.17
C LEU A 89 -1.84 -9.11 18.94
N ARG A 90 -1.30 -9.36 20.12
CA ARG A 90 -0.54 -8.34 20.87
C ARG A 90 0.69 -7.87 20.08
N TYR A 91 1.46 -8.79 19.50
CA TYR A 91 2.58 -8.45 18.63
C TYR A 91 2.17 -7.56 17.44
N LEU A 92 1.04 -7.84 16.80
CA LEU A 92 0.51 -6.96 15.74
C LEU A 92 0.14 -5.58 16.29
N GLY A 93 -0.44 -5.50 17.48
CA GLY A 93 -0.70 -4.23 18.16
C GLY A 93 0.58 -3.42 18.39
N GLU A 94 1.64 -4.06 18.89
CA GLU A 94 2.96 -3.43 19.09
C GLU A 94 3.53 -2.89 17.77
N VAL A 95 3.41 -3.63 16.67
CA VAL A 95 3.85 -3.20 15.34
C VAL A 95 3.04 -2.01 14.82
N MET A 96 1.73 -1.99 15.08
CA MET A 96 0.82 -0.94 14.58
C MET A 96 0.83 0.33 15.44
N THR A 97 1.23 0.25 16.70
CA THR A 97 1.23 1.38 17.63
C THR A 97 2.02 2.60 17.12
N PRO A 98 3.26 2.48 16.59
CA PRO A 98 3.96 3.64 16.05
C PRO A 98 3.23 4.30 14.88
N LEU A 99 2.57 3.52 14.02
CA LEU A 99 1.79 4.01 12.89
C LEU A 99 0.54 4.77 13.38
N ALA A 100 -0.15 4.24 14.38
CA ALA A 100 -1.29 4.91 15.00
C ALA A 100 -0.91 6.23 15.69
N ARG A 101 0.26 6.28 16.35
CA ARG A 101 0.79 7.51 16.94
C ARG A 101 1.05 8.57 15.87
N ALA A 102 1.71 8.20 14.76
CA ALA A 102 1.95 9.09 13.65
C ALA A 102 0.63 9.59 13.02
N ALA A 103 -0.35 8.70 12.86
CA ALA A 103 -1.66 9.05 12.33
C ALA A 103 -2.42 10.06 13.21
N ARG A 104 -2.31 9.99 14.54
CA ARG A 104 -2.95 10.96 15.45
C ARG A 104 -2.43 12.40 15.30
N SER A 105 -1.17 12.55 14.92
CA SER A 105 -0.55 13.85 14.67
C SER A 105 -0.66 14.32 13.22
N ASN A 106 -1.20 13.48 12.32
CA ASN A 106 -1.33 13.80 10.91
C ASN A 106 -2.60 14.62 10.66
N PRO A 107 -2.52 15.88 10.20
CA PRO A 107 -3.69 16.72 9.94
C PRO A 107 -4.55 16.23 8.77
N PHE A 108 -4.04 15.32 7.96
CA PHE A 108 -4.74 14.73 6.80
C PHE A 108 -5.38 13.37 7.11
N THR A 109 -5.36 12.91 8.35
CA THR A 109 -6.06 11.68 8.72
C THR A 109 -7.57 11.85 8.54
N MET A 110 -8.23 10.84 7.98
CA MET A 110 -9.69 10.85 7.80
C MET A 110 -10.46 10.44 9.05
N PHE A 111 -9.79 10.05 10.13
CA PHE A 111 -10.44 9.52 11.32
C PHE A 111 -10.47 10.56 12.43
N ASP A 112 -11.67 10.85 12.95
CA ASP A 112 -11.87 11.72 14.11
C ASP A 112 -11.29 11.10 15.38
N SER A 113 -11.22 9.76 15.43
CA SER A 113 -10.64 9.04 16.56
C SER A 113 -9.79 7.84 16.09
N ILE A 114 -8.55 7.82 16.54
CA ILE A 114 -7.63 6.68 16.36
C ILE A 114 -7.49 6.02 17.73
N PRO A 115 -7.63 4.68 17.83
CA PRO A 115 -7.50 4.00 19.10
C PRO A 115 -6.23 4.36 19.85
N ALA A 116 -6.30 4.40 21.17
CA ALA A 116 -5.10 4.53 22.01
C ALA A 116 -4.15 3.34 21.76
N ASP A 117 -2.89 3.49 22.14
CA ASP A 117 -1.86 2.49 21.84
C ASP A 117 -2.24 1.09 22.35
N ASP A 118 -2.78 1.02 23.57
CA ASP A 118 -3.16 -0.24 24.20
C ASP A 118 -4.45 -0.84 23.63
N ASP A 119 -5.27 -0.05 22.94
CA ASP A 119 -6.58 -0.47 22.41
C ASP A 119 -6.51 -1.08 21.01
N ILE A 120 -5.37 -0.91 20.30
CA ILE A 120 -5.23 -1.39 18.91
C ILE A 120 -5.42 -2.91 18.81
N ALA A 121 -4.94 -3.65 19.81
CA ALA A 121 -5.03 -5.12 19.88
C ALA A 121 -6.24 -5.61 20.72
N ILE A 122 -7.11 -4.71 21.16
CA ILE A 122 -8.30 -5.07 21.96
C ILE A 122 -9.54 -5.10 21.08
N GLU A 123 -10.19 -6.25 21.02
CA GLU A 123 -11.45 -6.39 20.33
C GLU A 123 -12.58 -5.68 21.09
N SER A 124 -13.33 -4.85 20.39
CA SER A 124 -14.46 -4.09 20.93
C SER A 124 -15.51 -3.83 19.85
N VAL A 125 -16.65 -3.25 20.20
CA VAL A 125 -17.67 -2.86 19.24
C VAL A 125 -17.11 -1.90 18.16
N GLY A 126 -16.25 -0.96 18.54
CA GLY A 126 -15.58 -0.02 17.62
C GLY A 126 -14.41 -0.64 16.86
N ASN A 127 -13.78 -1.67 17.43
CA ASN A 127 -12.60 -2.34 16.91
C ASN A 127 -12.83 -3.85 16.74
N ARG A 128 -13.88 -4.20 16.02
CA ARG A 128 -14.28 -5.59 15.78
C ARG A 128 -13.27 -6.34 14.91
N LYS A 129 -13.28 -7.65 15.00
CA LYS A 129 -12.54 -8.53 14.07
C LYS A 129 -13.07 -8.37 12.65
N VAL A 130 -12.17 -8.25 11.69
CA VAL A 130 -12.47 -8.10 10.25
C VAL A 130 -11.90 -9.24 9.43
N GLY A 131 -10.82 -9.87 9.87
CA GLY A 131 -10.21 -11.06 9.29
C GLY A 131 -9.16 -11.58 10.27
N ASP A 132 -9.39 -12.72 10.94
CA ASP A 132 -8.49 -13.24 11.99
C ASP A 132 -7.03 -13.32 11.50
N PRO A 133 -6.03 -12.70 12.15
CA PRO A 133 -6.07 -12.04 13.46
C PRO A 133 -6.41 -10.54 13.45
N HIS A 134 -6.69 -9.94 12.29
CA HIS A 134 -6.83 -8.50 12.18
C HIS A 134 -8.11 -7.94 12.81
N LEU A 135 -7.94 -6.89 13.59
CA LEU A 135 -9.02 -6.01 14.05
C LEU A 135 -9.17 -4.82 13.10
N LYS A 136 -10.32 -4.15 13.15
CA LYS A 136 -10.66 -3.03 12.28
C LYS A 136 -9.62 -1.90 12.29
N ALA A 137 -8.97 -1.64 13.43
CA ALA A 137 -7.92 -0.64 13.55
C ALA A 137 -6.59 -1.03 12.87
N MET A 138 -6.41 -2.32 12.54
CA MET A 138 -5.18 -2.85 11.95
C MET A 138 -5.22 -2.92 10.42
N VAL A 139 -6.32 -2.54 9.79
CA VAL A 139 -6.50 -2.65 8.34
C VAL A 139 -6.74 -1.29 7.69
N ALA A 140 -6.27 -1.16 6.46
CA ALA A 140 -6.53 0.03 5.65
C ALA A 140 -8.03 0.20 5.37
N LYS A 141 -8.43 1.46 5.19
CA LYS A 141 -9.79 1.84 4.79
C LYS A 141 -9.75 2.31 3.35
N ASP A 142 -10.62 1.73 2.54
CA ASP A 142 -10.74 2.04 1.12
C ASP A 142 -11.77 3.15 0.82
N GLY A 143 -12.65 3.46 1.75
CA GLY A 143 -13.69 4.49 1.60
C GLY A 143 -13.17 5.90 1.84
N VAL A 144 -12.14 6.32 1.12
CA VAL A 144 -11.46 7.62 1.27
C VAL A 144 -11.45 8.40 -0.05
N ASN A 145 -11.20 9.71 0.04
CA ASN A 145 -10.76 10.53 -1.07
C ASN A 145 -9.35 11.00 -0.75
N GLN A 146 -8.40 10.72 -1.60
CA GLN A 146 -7.01 11.11 -1.41
C GLN A 146 -6.32 11.26 -2.76
N ALA A 147 -5.31 12.12 -2.79
CA ALA A 147 -4.43 12.28 -3.94
C ALA A 147 -3.01 12.58 -3.45
N ALA A 148 -2.03 12.14 -4.23
CA ALA A 148 -0.64 12.48 -4.02
C ALA A 148 0.06 12.68 -5.36
N ALA A 149 1.06 13.55 -5.39
CA ALA A 149 1.92 13.75 -6.52
C ALA A 149 3.37 13.89 -6.08
N ILE A 150 4.28 13.32 -6.86
CA ILE A 150 5.73 13.44 -6.68
C ILE A 150 6.30 14.00 -7.96
N LEU A 151 7.10 15.06 -7.85
CA LEU A 151 7.88 15.60 -8.95
C LEU A 151 9.29 15.00 -8.90
N ILE A 152 9.64 14.29 -9.96
CA ILE A 152 10.96 13.68 -10.14
C ILE A 152 11.68 14.46 -11.25
N MET A 153 12.90 14.90 -11.02
CA MET A 153 13.66 15.67 -11.99
C MET A 153 15.14 15.33 -11.97
N SER A 154 15.87 15.75 -13.01
CA SER A 154 17.33 15.68 -13.00
C SER A 154 17.90 16.61 -11.94
N PHE A 155 19.07 16.25 -11.41
CA PHE A 155 19.75 17.10 -10.42
C PHE A 155 20.12 18.47 -10.99
N ASP A 156 20.54 18.51 -12.25
CA ASP A 156 20.89 19.77 -12.93
C ASP A 156 19.68 20.71 -13.05
N LEU A 157 18.50 20.17 -13.35
CA LEU A 157 17.27 20.97 -13.36
C LEU A 157 16.90 21.43 -11.95
N ALA A 158 17.02 20.58 -10.94
CA ALA A 158 16.76 20.98 -9.56
C ALA A 158 17.67 22.14 -9.12
N LYS A 159 18.95 22.08 -9.46
CA LYS A 159 19.90 23.18 -9.24
C LYS A 159 19.54 24.46 -9.98
N ALA A 160 19.22 24.33 -11.28
CA ALA A 160 18.84 25.49 -12.09
C ALA A 160 17.59 26.20 -11.56
N LEU A 161 16.71 25.46 -10.88
CA LEU A 161 15.49 25.98 -10.26
C LEU A 161 15.68 26.40 -8.77
N GLY A 162 16.87 26.22 -8.19
CA GLY A 162 17.13 26.52 -6.78
C GLY A 162 16.37 25.59 -5.81
N LEU A 163 16.18 24.32 -6.16
CA LEU A 163 15.45 23.32 -5.40
C LEU A 163 16.36 22.23 -4.81
N ASP A 164 17.65 22.31 -4.99
CA ASP A 164 18.62 21.28 -4.62
C ASP A 164 18.73 21.10 -3.09
N ASP A 165 18.52 22.15 -2.31
CA ASP A 165 18.47 22.11 -0.84
C ASP A 165 17.25 21.35 -0.28
N ARG A 166 16.21 21.19 -1.10
CA ARG A 166 14.95 20.49 -0.77
C ARG A 166 14.86 19.11 -1.41
N ALA A 167 15.86 18.74 -2.22
CA ALA A 167 15.82 17.53 -3.01
C ALA A 167 16.00 16.28 -2.11
N VAL A 168 15.17 15.26 -2.37
CA VAL A 168 15.35 13.90 -1.84
C VAL A 168 15.93 13.05 -2.97
N TYR A 169 17.11 12.47 -2.74
CA TYR A 169 17.83 11.73 -3.76
C TYR A 169 17.43 10.26 -3.80
N LEU A 170 17.04 9.77 -4.98
CA LEU A 170 16.88 8.34 -5.21
C LEU A 170 18.28 7.70 -5.33
N ARG A 171 18.69 6.95 -4.31
CA ARG A 171 20.01 6.31 -4.25
C ARG A 171 20.01 4.90 -4.82
N GLY A 172 18.91 4.19 -4.73
CA GLY A 172 18.79 2.83 -5.24
C GLY A 172 17.34 2.41 -5.36
N PHE A 173 17.08 1.52 -6.28
CA PHE A 173 15.78 0.89 -6.45
C PHE A 173 15.93 -0.53 -6.97
N ALA A 174 14.92 -1.34 -6.76
CA ALA A 174 14.79 -2.67 -7.35
C ALA A 174 13.31 -3.02 -7.48
N GLU A 175 12.99 -3.90 -8.39
CA GLU A 175 11.64 -4.29 -8.73
C GLU A 175 11.56 -5.80 -8.91
N ALA A 176 10.55 -6.44 -8.35
CA ALA A 176 10.23 -7.84 -8.57
C ALA A 176 8.74 -8.10 -8.32
N ALA A 177 8.16 -9.03 -9.06
CA ALA A 177 6.84 -9.56 -8.80
C ALA A 177 6.90 -10.77 -7.86
N GLU A 178 5.97 -10.85 -6.92
CA GLU A 178 5.79 -12.05 -6.09
C GLU A 178 5.01 -13.10 -6.88
N GLN A 179 5.23 -14.37 -6.56
CA GLN A 179 4.45 -15.45 -7.13
C GLN A 179 2.96 -15.34 -6.75
N PRO A 180 2.04 -15.75 -7.64
CA PRO A 180 0.63 -15.88 -7.32
C PRO A 180 0.41 -16.68 -6.03
N LEU A 181 -0.66 -16.36 -5.29
CA LEU A 181 -0.91 -16.93 -3.97
C LEU A 181 -0.87 -18.46 -3.94
N LEU A 182 -1.45 -19.12 -4.96
CA LEU A 182 -1.55 -20.58 -5.03
C LEU A 182 -0.22 -21.26 -5.39
N ASP A 183 0.72 -20.54 -5.97
CA ASP A 183 2.03 -21.06 -6.37
C ASP A 183 3.09 -20.89 -5.27
N ARG A 184 2.74 -20.19 -4.19
CA ARG A 184 3.65 -19.93 -3.08
C ARG A 184 3.72 -21.10 -2.13
N CYS A 185 4.90 -21.71 -2.04
CA CYS A 185 5.15 -22.82 -1.12
C CYS A 185 5.13 -22.41 0.37
N ASP A 186 5.43 -21.17 0.68
CA ASP A 186 5.48 -20.64 2.04
C ASP A 186 4.87 -19.23 2.09
N LEU A 187 3.64 -19.13 2.61
CA LEU A 187 2.92 -17.87 2.77
C LEU A 187 3.50 -16.98 3.88
N SER A 188 4.39 -17.50 4.72
CA SER A 188 5.02 -16.72 5.80
C SER A 188 6.15 -15.82 5.32
N LEU A 189 6.60 -15.99 4.09
CA LEU A 189 7.71 -15.27 3.47
C LEU A 189 7.27 -14.55 2.20
N SER A 190 8.00 -13.50 1.86
CA SER A 190 7.98 -12.86 0.55
C SER A 190 9.41 -12.80 0.01
N PRO A 191 9.81 -13.78 -0.79
CA PRO A 191 11.12 -13.79 -1.44
C PRO A 191 11.34 -12.56 -2.32
N ALA A 192 10.33 -12.13 -3.06
CA ALA A 192 10.42 -10.95 -3.91
C ALA A 192 10.70 -9.68 -3.08
N LEU A 193 9.97 -9.45 -1.98
CA LEU A 193 10.22 -8.31 -1.09
C LEU A 193 11.64 -8.32 -0.53
N ARG A 194 12.12 -9.48 -0.08
CA ARG A 194 13.48 -9.62 0.44
C ARG A 194 14.52 -9.28 -0.63
N TRP A 195 14.34 -9.85 -1.82
CA TRP A 195 15.26 -9.63 -2.93
C TRP A 195 15.30 -8.15 -3.36
N THR A 196 14.13 -7.49 -3.48
CA THR A 196 14.05 -6.07 -3.87
C THR A 196 14.70 -5.19 -2.81
N TYR A 197 14.44 -5.45 -1.53
CA TYR A 197 15.05 -4.71 -0.43
C TYR A 197 16.58 -4.81 -0.45
N ASP A 198 17.13 -6.04 -0.48
CA ASP A 198 18.56 -6.28 -0.51
C ASP A 198 19.22 -5.69 -1.78
N SER A 199 18.52 -5.73 -2.92
CA SER A 199 19.02 -5.18 -4.19
C SER A 199 19.01 -3.65 -4.21
N ALA A 200 17.96 -3.02 -3.67
CA ALA A 200 17.88 -1.57 -3.55
C ALA A 200 18.96 -1.03 -2.59
N LEU A 201 19.22 -1.71 -1.48
CA LEU A 201 20.30 -1.34 -0.56
C LEU A 201 21.67 -1.44 -1.25
N ARG A 202 21.96 -2.53 -1.92
CA ARG A 202 23.23 -2.67 -2.69
C ARG A 202 23.37 -1.59 -3.76
N ALA A 203 22.30 -1.28 -4.47
CA ALA A 203 22.32 -0.23 -5.49
C ALA A 203 22.52 1.17 -4.90
N SER A 204 22.12 1.40 -3.66
CA SER A 204 22.31 2.67 -2.94
C SER A 204 23.72 2.87 -2.39
N GLY A 205 24.55 1.82 -2.36
CA GLY A 205 25.86 1.81 -1.75
C GLY A 205 25.83 1.66 -0.21
N LEU A 206 24.74 1.12 0.34
CA LEU A 206 24.55 0.81 1.76
C LEU A 206 24.70 -0.68 2.03
#